data_a30be059f7efb0f95c4edb1605f25371
#
_entry.id   a30be059f7efb0f95c4edb1605f25371
#
_cell.length_a   1.000
_cell.length_b   1.000
_cell.length_c   1.000
_cell.angle_alpha   90.00
_cell.angle_beta   90.00
_cell.angle_gamma   90.00
#
_symmetry.space_group_name_H-M   'P 1'
#
loop_
_entity.id
_entity.type
_entity.pdbx_description
1 polymer ?
#
loop_
_entity_poly.entity_id
_entity_poly.type
_entity_poly.pdbx_seq_one_letter_code
_entity_poly.pdbx_strand_id
1 'polypeptide(L)'
;MKTFSTRRLGKSTLELTPIGLGAWAIGGEWRFGWGHQDDTESIATIKRAVALGLNWIDTAAIYGLGHSEEVVGRALQDIPRSERPYVFTKCSLVWD
;
A
#
# COMPACT_ATOMS: atom_id res chain seq x y z
N MET A 1 7.49 13.19 -15.67
CA MET A 1 6.98 12.71 -14.38
C MET A 1 7.47 13.62 -13.26
N LYS A 2 6.58 13.97 -12.36
CA LYS A 2 6.92 14.81 -11.23
C LYS A 2 7.68 14.01 -10.17
N THR A 3 8.81 14.51 -9.70
CA THR A 3 9.60 13.84 -8.67
C THR A 3 9.38 14.54 -7.33
N PHE A 4 9.08 13.76 -6.29
CA PHE A 4 8.99 14.32 -4.94
C PHE A 4 10.36 14.36 -4.29
N SER A 5 10.56 15.33 -3.40
CA SER A 5 11.67 15.27 -2.49
C SER A 5 11.44 14.11 -1.52
N THR A 6 12.52 13.48 -1.06
CA THR A 6 12.41 12.35 -0.16
C THR A 6 13.05 12.66 1.20
N ARG A 7 12.66 11.87 2.21
CA ARG A 7 13.26 11.91 3.54
C ARG A 7 13.70 10.51 3.93
N ARG A 8 14.85 10.43 4.54
CA ARG A 8 15.34 9.14 5.04
C ARG A 8 14.51 8.69 6.24
N LEU A 9 14.12 7.41 6.25
CA LEU A 9 13.41 6.81 7.37
C LEU A 9 14.43 6.48 8.48
N GLY A 10 14.51 7.38 9.46
CA GLY A 10 15.42 7.22 10.58
C GLY A 10 16.87 7.02 10.15
N LYS A 11 17.49 5.97 10.65
CA LYS A 11 18.87 5.59 10.31
C LYS A 11 18.95 4.57 9.19
N SER A 12 17.83 4.21 8.58
CA SER A 12 17.81 3.26 7.47
C SER A 12 18.33 3.89 6.19
N THR A 13 18.46 3.06 5.15
CA THR A 13 18.81 3.54 3.81
C THR A 13 17.60 3.91 2.97
N LEU A 14 16.39 3.80 3.52
CA LEU A 14 15.15 4.05 2.78
C LEU A 14 14.87 5.54 2.69
N GLU A 15 14.67 6.01 1.46
CA GLU A 15 14.28 7.39 1.17
C GLU A 15 12.80 7.38 0.77
N LEU A 16 11.95 8.01 1.58
CA LEU A 16 10.50 7.97 1.40
C LEU A 16 9.96 9.31 0.92
N THR A 17 8.96 9.26 0.02
CA THR A 17 8.22 10.46 -0.37
C THR A 17 7.45 11.01 0.83
N PRO A 18 7.15 12.34 0.85
CA PRO A 18 6.45 12.95 2.00
C PRO A 18 5.07 12.35 2.24
N ILE A 19 4.45 11.84 1.18
CA ILE A 19 3.10 11.25 1.22
C ILE A 19 3.21 9.80 0.76
N GLY A 20 2.56 8.90 1.47
CA GLY A 20 2.42 7.50 1.08
C GLY A 20 0.95 7.15 0.91
N LEU A 21 0.68 5.93 0.44
CA LEU A 21 -0.68 5.43 0.26
C LEU A 21 -1.08 4.56 1.43
N GLY A 22 -2.13 4.97 2.15
CA GLY A 22 -2.73 4.14 3.19
C GLY A 22 -3.70 3.13 2.58
N ALA A 23 -3.58 1.87 2.95
CA ALA A 23 -4.35 0.78 2.35
C ALA A 23 -5.44 0.20 3.26
N TRP A 24 -5.83 0.91 4.31
CA TRP A 24 -6.86 0.43 5.24
C TRP A 24 -8.20 0.20 4.52
N ALA A 25 -8.67 1.17 3.77
CA ALA A 25 -9.95 1.06 3.05
C ALA A 25 -9.92 -0.04 1.97
N ILE A 26 -8.75 -0.32 1.41
CA ILE A 26 -8.56 -1.36 0.39
C ILE A 26 -8.89 -2.77 0.92
N GLY A 27 -8.81 -2.96 2.24
CA GLY A 27 -9.19 -4.22 2.86
C GLY A 27 -10.65 -4.61 2.65
N GLY A 28 -11.52 -3.66 2.33
CA GLY A 28 -12.92 -3.94 2.07
C GLY A 28 -13.73 -4.14 3.35
N GLU A 29 -14.73 -5.02 3.29
CA GLU A 29 -15.62 -5.29 4.42
C GLU A 29 -14.94 -6.13 5.49
N TRP A 30 -14.93 -5.64 6.71
CA TRP A 30 -14.57 -6.35 7.92
C TRP A 30 -14.96 -5.47 9.11
N ARG A 31 -14.80 -5.97 10.35
CA ARG A 31 -15.31 -5.31 11.55
C ARG A 31 -14.94 -3.82 11.66
N PHE A 32 -13.72 -3.45 11.27
CA PHE A 32 -13.22 -2.07 11.35
C PHE A 32 -12.91 -1.50 9.97
N GLY A 33 -13.48 -2.07 8.94
CA GLY A 33 -13.25 -1.63 7.57
C GLY A 33 -14.19 -0.49 7.16
N TRP A 34 -14.02 -0.06 5.92
CA TRP A 34 -14.82 1.00 5.32
C TRP A 34 -16.01 0.48 4.52
N GLY A 35 -16.26 -0.82 4.54
CA GLY A 35 -17.28 -1.45 3.74
C GLY A 35 -16.76 -1.94 2.40
N HIS A 36 -17.66 -2.35 1.52
CA HIS A 36 -17.29 -2.96 0.24
C HIS A 36 -16.41 -2.05 -0.61
N GLN A 37 -15.36 -2.63 -1.18
CA GLN A 37 -14.45 -1.96 -2.10
C GLN A 37 -14.30 -2.81 -3.36
N ASP A 38 -14.19 -2.15 -4.50
CA ASP A 38 -13.94 -2.80 -5.77
C ASP A 38 -12.44 -3.00 -5.93
N ASP A 39 -11.98 -4.25 -6.00
CA ASP A 39 -10.56 -4.57 -6.09
C ASP A 39 -9.92 -4.02 -7.35
N THR A 40 -10.66 -3.98 -8.46
CA THR A 40 -10.15 -3.42 -9.72
C THR A 40 -9.84 -1.93 -9.56
N GLU A 41 -10.73 -1.19 -8.91
CA GLU A 41 -10.49 0.23 -8.61
C GLU A 41 -9.35 0.41 -7.63
N SER A 42 -9.25 -0.45 -6.62
CA SER A 42 -8.16 -0.40 -5.65
C SER A 42 -6.81 -0.62 -6.31
N ILE A 43 -6.72 -1.62 -7.20
CA ILE A 43 -5.50 -1.89 -7.96
C ILE A 43 -5.14 -0.70 -8.84
N ALA A 44 -6.11 -0.13 -9.53
CA ALA A 44 -5.88 1.05 -10.37
C ALA A 44 -5.39 2.24 -9.53
N THR A 45 -5.93 2.42 -8.33
CA THR A 45 -5.53 3.49 -7.40
C THR A 45 -4.07 3.30 -6.98
N ILE A 46 -3.67 2.09 -6.63
CA ILE A 46 -2.29 1.79 -6.25
C ILE A 46 -1.35 2.09 -7.41
N LYS A 47 -1.67 1.61 -8.61
CA LYS A 47 -0.85 1.85 -9.80
C LYS A 47 -0.74 3.34 -10.10
N ARG A 48 -1.82 4.07 -9.94
CA ARG A 48 -1.83 5.53 -10.15
C ARG A 48 -0.96 6.25 -9.15
N ALA A 49 -1.03 5.86 -7.88
CA ALA A 49 -0.18 6.46 -6.84
C ALA A 49 1.30 6.27 -7.15
N VAL A 50 1.68 5.05 -7.56
CA VAL A 50 3.07 4.76 -7.95
C VAL A 50 3.47 5.58 -9.16
N ALA A 51 2.60 5.67 -10.18
CA ALA A 51 2.87 6.46 -11.38
C ALA A 51 3.04 7.94 -11.08
N LEU A 52 2.37 8.46 -10.03
CA LEU A 52 2.50 9.84 -9.58
C LEU A 52 3.76 10.09 -8.76
N GLY A 53 4.49 9.04 -8.41
CA GLY A 53 5.76 9.16 -7.72
C GLY A 53 5.77 8.81 -6.24
N LEU A 54 4.62 8.41 -5.66
CA LEU A 54 4.59 7.92 -4.29
C LEU A 54 5.37 6.61 -4.22
N ASN A 55 6.24 6.47 -3.24
CA ASN A 55 7.11 5.30 -3.18
C ASN A 55 6.91 4.42 -1.95
N TRP A 56 5.81 4.58 -1.22
CA TRP A 56 5.52 3.68 -0.11
C TRP A 56 4.02 3.51 0.12
N ILE A 57 3.66 2.32 0.60
CA ILE A 57 2.30 1.91 0.91
C ILE A 57 2.28 1.38 2.35
N ASP A 58 1.31 1.82 3.13
CA ASP A 58 1.11 1.36 4.51
C ASP A 58 -0.11 0.44 4.56
N THR A 59 0.10 -0.82 4.89
CA THR A 59 -0.96 -1.83 5.01
C THR A 59 -0.83 -2.59 6.33
N ALA A 60 -1.63 -3.61 6.53
CA ALA A 60 -1.55 -4.48 7.70
C ALA A 60 -2.21 -5.82 7.39
N ALA A 61 -1.73 -6.87 8.06
CA ALA A 61 -2.33 -8.21 7.93
C ALA A 61 -3.81 -8.20 8.30
N ILE A 62 -4.20 -7.41 9.32
CA ILE A 62 -5.57 -7.37 9.81
C ILE A 62 -6.53 -6.63 8.86
N TYR A 63 -6.05 -5.78 7.94
CA TYR A 63 -6.93 -5.02 7.05
C TYR A 63 -7.67 -5.96 6.11
N GLY A 64 -8.97 -6.09 6.33
CA GLY A 64 -9.81 -7.03 5.59
C GLY A 64 -9.40 -8.49 5.80
N LEU A 65 -8.74 -8.80 6.93
CA LEU A 65 -8.28 -10.15 7.27
C LEU A 65 -7.41 -10.76 6.16
N GLY A 66 -6.44 -9.99 5.70
CA GLY A 66 -5.49 -10.40 4.66
C GLY A 66 -5.80 -9.83 3.28
N HIS A 67 -7.01 -9.32 3.06
CA HIS A 67 -7.43 -8.88 1.73
C HIS A 67 -6.64 -7.68 1.23
N SER A 68 -6.34 -6.71 2.10
CA SER A 68 -5.55 -5.55 1.70
C SER A 68 -4.17 -5.96 1.17
N GLU A 69 -3.49 -6.86 1.87
CA GLU A 69 -2.17 -7.34 1.43
C GLU A 69 -2.26 -8.08 0.09
N GLU A 70 -3.33 -8.86 -0.13
CA GLU A 70 -3.54 -9.53 -1.42
C GLU A 70 -3.72 -8.54 -2.56
N VAL A 71 -4.55 -7.52 -2.37
CA VAL A 71 -4.82 -6.50 -3.40
C VAL A 71 -3.55 -5.72 -3.72
N VAL A 72 -2.80 -5.31 -2.69
CA VAL A 72 -1.51 -4.66 -2.88
C VAL A 72 -0.57 -5.57 -3.70
N GLY A 73 -0.49 -6.84 -3.35
CA GLY A 73 0.34 -7.81 -4.07
C GLY A 73 -0.03 -7.93 -5.54
N ARG A 74 -1.34 -7.99 -5.85
CA ARG A 74 -1.81 -8.04 -7.25
C ARG A 74 -1.39 -6.80 -8.02
N ALA A 75 -1.53 -5.62 -7.41
CA ALA A 75 -1.14 -4.37 -8.07
C ALA A 75 0.36 -4.35 -8.36
N LEU A 76 1.18 -4.84 -7.43
CA LEU A 76 2.63 -4.82 -7.59
C LEU A 76 3.12 -5.82 -8.64
N GLN A 77 2.40 -6.90 -8.89
CA GLN A 77 2.78 -7.87 -9.91
C GLN A 77 2.94 -7.24 -11.30
N ASP A 78 2.13 -6.20 -11.58
CA ASP A 78 2.14 -5.53 -12.88
C ASP A 78 3.16 -4.38 -12.95
N ILE A 79 3.89 -4.14 -11.86
CA ILE A 79 4.89 -3.06 -11.79
C ILE A 79 6.28 -3.70 -11.79
N PRO A 80 7.19 -3.25 -12.68
CA PRO A 80 8.56 -3.77 -12.68
C PRO A 80 9.19 -3.64 -11.30
N ARG A 81 9.95 -4.65 -10.90
CA ARG A 81 10.52 -4.71 -9.54
C ARG A 81 11.29 -3.45 -9.16
N SER A 82 12.05 -2.89 -10.10
CA SER A 82 12.84 -1.67 -9.87
C SER A 82 11.99 -0.43 -9.62
N GLU A 83 10.70 -0.48 -9.97
CA GLU A 83 9.79 0.65 -9.83
C GLU A 83 8.76 0.45 -8.71
N ARG A 84 8.82 -0.69 -8.00
CA ARG A 84 7.86 -0.98 -6.95
C ARG A 84 8.09 -0.11 -5.72
N PRO A 85 7.01 0.35 -5.08
CA PRO A 85 7.13 1.08 -3.82
C PRO A 85 7.55 0.16 -2.69
N TYR A 86 8.03 0.75 -1.61
CA TYR A 86 8.20 0.03 -0.35
C TYR A 86 6.82 -0.29 0.23
N VAL A 87 6.68 -1.47 0.79
CA VAL A 87 5.43 -1.87 1.45
C VAL A 87 5.73 -2.11 2.93
N PHE A 88 5.02 -1.35 3.77
CA PHE A 88 5.10 -1.52 5.22
C PHE A 88 3.83 -2.20 5.69
N THR A 89 3.98 -3.27 6.45
CA THR A 89 2.83 -3.99 7.00
C THR A 89 3.02 -4.23 8.50
N LYS A 90 1.98 -4.73 9.14
CA LYS A 90 1.94 -4.90 10.59
C LYS A 90 1.41 -6.31 10.90
N CYS A 91 1.93 -6.94 11.93
CA CYS A 91 1.60 -8.32 12.25
C CYS A 91 1.18 -8.55 13.71
N SER A 92 0.93 -7.49 14.48
CA SER A 92 0.61 -7.65 15.90
C SER A 92 -0.83 -8.07 16.17
N LEU A 93 -1.77 -7.76 15.29
CA LEU A 93 -3.17 -8.16 15.41
C LEU A 93 -3.42 -9.43 14.62
N VAL A 94 -4.00 -10.42 15.29
CA VAL A 94 -4.30 -11.72 14.69
C VAL A 94 -5.79 -12.04 14.87
N TRP A 95 -6.28 -13.02 14.10
CA TRP A 95 -7.68 -13.44 14.15
C TRP A 95 -7.76 -14.96 14.00
N ASP A 96 -8.91 -15.51 14.37
CA ASP A 96 -9.21 -16.95 14.20
C ASP A 96 -9.75 -17.25 12.82
#